data_1c657bd109078ca318d0a9693f7a3b87
#
_entry.id   1c657bd109078ca318d0a9693f7a3b87
#
_cell.length_a   1.000
_cell.length_b   1.000
_cell.length_c   1.000
_cell.angle_alpha   90.00
_cell.angle_beta   90.00
_cell.angle_gamma   90.00
#
_symmetry.space_group_name_H-M   'P 1'
#
loop_
_entity.id
_entity.type
_entity.pdbx_description
1 polymer ?
#
loop_
_entity_poly.entity_id
_entity_poly.type
_entity_poly.pdbx_seq_one_letter_code
_entity_poly.pdbx_strand_id
1 'polypeptide(L)'
;MGISTEAQLFAQFLESVRAKASTPGLDLAVVRDIVDTHASASTEPEGVTYADVDADGVPALWVIPEDADPDKALLHFHFGGSVAASISSDRKAAGHIAKAAGARSLVVGFRLAPEHPHPAQIDDAETAYRWLLAQGYEPRNIGSTGHSIGGTLAVALPLRLLAKGEAAPPGRSSASRRGPTSPSATRRWTRTRNSTRCSAGTSSSSSERLGCRTPAWTSPTPTSAS
;
A
#
# COMPACT_ATOMS: atom_id res chain seq x y z
N MET A 1 27.03 9.27 -9.19
CA MET A 1 26.08 9.29 -10.34
C MET A 1 25.18 10.49 -10.17
N GLY A 2 25.08 11.38 -11.16
CA GLY A 2 24.15 12.51 -11.15
C GLY A 2 22.71 12.04 -11.34
N ILE A 3 21.75 12.86 -10.89
CA ILE A 3 20.31 12.64 -11.14
C ILE A 3 20.05 12.94 -12.62
N SER A 4 19.26 12.11 -13.32
CA SER A 4 18.92 12.35 -14.72
C SER A 4 18.08 13.63 -14.90
N THR A 5 18.07 14.19 -16.11
CA THR A 5 17.28 15.39 -16.44
C THR A 5 15.78 15.14 -16.21
N GLU A 6 15.28 13.95 -16.58
CA GLU A 6 13.88 13.55 -16.41
C GLU A 6 13.51 13.51 -14.91
N ALA A 7 14.39 12.96 -14.09
CA ALA A 7 14.19 12.92 -12.63
C ALA A 7 14.19 14.32 -12.02
N GLN A 8 15.00 15.25 -12.55
CA GLN A 8 14.99 16.65 -12.11
C GLN A 8 13.69 17.35 -12.51
N LEU A 9 13.23 17.18 -13.75
CA LEU A 9 11.95 17.74 -14.23
C LEU A 9 10.77 17.17 -13.43
N PHE A 10 10.78 15.88 -13.14
CA PHE A 10 9.76 15.26 -12.31
C PHE A 10 9.76 15.84 -10.88
N ALA A 11 10.92 16.04 -10.28
CA ALA A 11 11.03 16.67 -8.96
C ALA A 11 10.46 18.09 -8.96
N GLN A 12 10.79 18.90 -9.97
CA GLN A 12 10.23 20.25 -10.13
C GLN A 12 8.71 20.24 -10.32
N PHE A 13 8.20 19.31 -11.10
CA PHE A 13 6.75 19.13 -11.26
C PHE A 13 6.08 18.82 -9.92
N LEU A 14 6.60 17.86 -9.16
CA LEU A 14 6.08 17.51 -7.84
C LEU A 14 6.11 18.70 -6.87
N GLU A 15 7.17 19.48 -6.87
CA GLU A 15 7.28 20.69 -6.04
C GLU A 15 6.23 21.73 -6.45
N SER A 16 5.97 21.91 -7.75
CA SER A 16 4.93 22.82 -8.23
C SER A 16 3.52 22.40 -7.82
N VAL A 17 3.20 21.09 -7.89
CA VAL A 17 1.92 20.54 -7.44
C VAL A 17 1.77 20.75 -5.94
N ARG A 18 2.81 20.44 -5.18
CA ARG A 18 2.82 20.62 -3.72
C ARG A 18 2.61 22.08 -3.34
N ALA A 19 3.34 23.00 -3.95
CA ALA A 19 3.22 24.44 -3.67
C ALA A 19 1.80 24.95 -3.92
N LYS A 20 1.19 24.55 -5.06
CA LYS A 20 -0.19 24.91 -5.39
C LYS A 20 -1.19 24.33 -4.39
N ALA A 21 -1.10 23.03 -4.10
CA ALA A 21 -2.01 22.34 -3.18
C ALA A 21 -1.88 22.82 -1.72
N SER A 22 -0.74 23.44 -1.37
CA SER A 22 -0.49 23.99 -0.03
C SER A 22 -0.87 25.46 0.11
N THR A 23 -1.48 26.07 -0.90
CA THR A 23 -1.92 27.47 -0.83
C THR A 23 -3.02 27.61 0.25
N PRO A 24 -2.85 28.51 1.23
CA PRO A 24 -3.84 28.69 2.29
C PRO A 24 -5.21 29.13 1.76
N GLY A 25 -6.28 28.58 2.32
CA GLY A 25 -7.65 28.98 2.00
C GLY A 25 -8.23 28.34 0.74
N LEU A 26 -7.53 27.39 0.10
CA LEU A 26 -8.10 26.63 -1.01
C LEU A 26 -9.22 25.70 -0.50
N ASP A 27 -10.29 25.64 -1.30
CA ASP A 27 -11.31 24.61 -1.16
C ASP A 27 -10.70 23.21 -1.39
N LEU A 28 -11.18 22.21 -0.64
CA LEU A 28 -10.68 20.85 -0.75
C LEU A 28 -10.89 20.25 -2.15
N ALA A 29 -11.98 20.61 -2.83
CA ALA A 29 -12.22 20.17 -4.21
C ALA A 29 -11.11 20.67 -5.13
N VAL A 30 -10.72 21.95 -5.01
CA VAL A 30 -9.60 22.51 -5.79
C VAL A 30 -8.27 21.83 -5.46
N VAL A 31 -8.04 21.50 -4.19
CA VAL A 31 -6.84 20.74 -3.79
C VAL A 31 -6.83 19.35 -4.45
N ARG A 32 -7.98 18.67 -4.51
CA ARG A 32 -8.13 17.36 -5.17
C ARG A 32 -7.83 17.45 -6.65
N ASP A 33 -8.37 18.45 -7.34
CA ASP A 33 -8.11 18.69 -8.77
C ASP A 33 -6.62 18.94 -9.05
N ILE A 34 -5.95 19.74 -8.19
CA ILE A 34 -4.52 19.98 -8.30
C ILE A 34 -3.73 18.67 -8.11
N VAL A 35 -4.09 17.85 -7.13
CA VAL A 35 -3.43 16.57 -6.86
C VAL A 35 -3.66 15.59 -8.01
N ASP A 36 -4.81 15.57 -8.64
CA ASP A 36 -5.11 14.68 -9.77
C ASP A 36 -4.30 15.02 -11.03
N THR A 37 -3.71 16.23 -11.12
CA THR A 37 -2.75 16.56 -12.19
C THR A 37 -1.51 15.66 -12.18
N HIS A 38 -1.28 14.89 -11.09
CA HIS A 38 -0.21 13.86 -11.00
C HIS A 38 -0.26 12.85 -12.16
N ALA A 39 -1.45 12.56 -12.67
CA ALA A 39 -1.62 11.68 -13.83
C ALA A 39 -0.84 12.17 -15.07
N SER A 40 -0.55 13.47 -15.20
CA SER A 40 0.20 14.02 -16.31
C SER A 40 1.71 13.78 -16.24
N ALA A 41 2.21 13.33 -15.08
CA ALA A 41 3.64 13.14 -14.84
C ALA A 41 4.21 11.84 -15.42
N SER A 42 3.36 10.93 -15.87
CA SER A 42 3.76 9.65 -16.47
C SER A 42 3.06 9.41 -17.80
N THR A 43 3.70 8.65 -18.67
CA THR A 43 3.10 8.19 -19.92
C THR A 43 2.15 7.03 -19.67
N GLU A 44 1.20 6.82 -20.58
CA GLU A 44 0.40 5.61 -20.58
C GLU A 44 1.30 4.40 -20.80
N PRO A 45 1.13 3.32 -20.02
CA PRO A 45 1.81 2.08 -20.32
C PRO A 45 1.25 1.45 -21.62
N GLU A 46 2.13 1.13 -22.55
CA GLU A 46 1.74 0.42 -23.78
C GLU A 46 1.22 -0.98 -23.49
N GLY A 47 0.26 -1.46 -24.30
CA GLY A 47 -0.32 -2.81 -24.16
C GLY A 47 -1.10 -2.99 -22.85
N VAL A 48 -1.75 -1.95 -22.37
CA VAL A 48 -2.61 -2.01 -21.19
C VAL A 48 -4.01 -1.50 -21.53
N THR A 49 -5.01 -2.28 -21.18
CA THR A 49 -6.42 -1.89 -21.29
C THR A 49 -7.02 -1.59 -19.93
N TYR A 50 -8.11 -0.81 -19.93
CA TYR A 50 -8.78 -0.37 -18.72
C TYR A 50 -10.27 -0.70 -18.79
N ALA A 51 -10.85 -1.12 -17.66
CA ALA A 51 -12.29 -1.39 -17.54
C ALA A 51 -12.79 -0.97 -16.16
N ASP A 52 -13.76 -0.07 -16.13
CA ASP A 52 -14.43 0.31 -14.89
C ASP A 52 -15.25 -0.84 -14.36
N VAL A 53 -15.23 -1.02 -13.04
CA VAL A 53 -16.03 -2.03 -12.34
C VAL A 53 -16.53 -1.48 -11.01
N ASP A 54 -17.64 -2.05 -10.56
CA ASP A 54 -18.12 -1.92 -9.19
C ASP A 54 -17.71 -3.16 -8.40
N ALA A 55 -16.86 -2.95 -7.39
CA ALA A 55 -16.37 -4.00 -6.53
C ALA A 55 -17.22 -4.08 -5.24
N ASP A 56 -18.49 -4.48 -5.39
CA ASP A 56 -19.49 -4.58 -4.31
C ASP A 56 -19.74 -3.22 -3.62
N GLY A 57 -20.07 -2.20 -4.44
CA GLY A 57 -20.32 -0.83 -4.02
C GLY A 57 -19.06 0.03 -3.89
N VAL A 58 -17.88 -0.51 -4.15
CA VAL A 58 -16.62 0.24 -4.21
C VAL A 58 -16.22 0.45 -5.66
N PRO A 59 -16.19 1.69 -6.18
CA PRO A 59 -15.71 1.98 -7.52
C PRO A 59 -14.28 1.49 -7.70
N ALA A 60 -13.99 0.81 -8.79
CA ALA A 60 -12.66 0.32 -9.08
C ALA A 60 -12.38 0.31 -10.58
N LEU A 61 -11.10 0.21 -10.95
CA LEU A 61 -10.66 0.14 -12.33
C LEU A 61 -9.77 -1.09 -12.52
N TRP A 62 -10.17 -1.97 -13.42
CA TRP A 62 -9.26 -2.98 -13.91
C TRP A 62 -8.22 -2.36 -14.84
N VAL A 63 -6.98 -2.70 -14.58
CA VAL A 63 -5.81 -2.37 -15.39
C VAL A 63 -5.23 -3.70 -15.87
N ILE A 64 -5.34 -3.97 -17.17
CA ILE A 64 -5.14 -5.29 -17.74
C ILE A 64 -4.02 -5.22 -18.79
N PRO A 65 -2.77 -5.58 -18.44
CA PRO A 65 -1.71 -5.79 -19.43
C PRO A 65 -2.05 -6.97 -20.36
N GLU A 66 -1.64 -6.87 -21.62
CA GLU A 66 -1.88 -7.91 -22.65
C GLU A 66 -1.38 -9.30 -22.22
N ASP A 67 -0.19 -9.33 -21.61
CA ASP A 67 0.47 -10.57 -21.17
C ASP A 67 0.21 -10.91 -19.69
N ALA A 68 -0.80 -10.29 -19.07
CA ALA A 68 -1.09 -10.54 -17.65
C ALA A 68 -1.62 -11.97 -17.44
N ASP A 69 -1.06 -12.65 -16.45
CA ASP A 69 -1.60 -13.92 -15.95
C ASP A 69 -3.02 -13.69 -15.42
N PRO A 70 -4.05 -14.34 -16.03
CA PRO A 70 -5.44 -14.11 -15.66
C PRO A 70 -5.78 -14.56 -14.23
N ASP A 71 -4.98 -15.45 -13.65
CA ASP A 71 -5.20 -15.99 -12.31
C ASP A 71 -4.53 -15.14 -11.21
N LYS A 72 -3.76 -14.11 -11.60
CA LYS A 72 -3.08 -13.21 -10.66
C LYS A 72 -3.69 -11.82 -10.66
N ALA A 73 -3.91 -11.28 -9.47
CA ALA A 73 -4.40 -9.93 -9.28
C ALA A 73 -3.54 -9.12 -8.30
N LEU A 74 -3.41 -7.83 -8.58
CA LEU A 74 -2.89 -6.84 -7.63
C LEU A 74 -4.05 -5.97 -7.17
N LEU A 75 -4.22 -5.83 -5.87
CA LEU A 75 -5.06 -4.81 -5.28
C LEU A 75 -4.23 -3.55 -5.11
N HIS A 76 -4.51 -2.51 -5.90
CA HIS A 76 -3.72 -1.27 -5.90
C HIS A 76 -4.48 -0.13 -5.24
N PHE A 77 -3.83 0.55 -4.29
CA PHE A 77 -4.36 1.68 -3.54
C PHE A 77 -3.58 2.94 -3.88
N HIS A 78 -4.30 3.98 -4.32
CA HIS A 78 -3.70 5.25 -4.72
C HIS A 78 -3.17 6.05 -3.51
N PHE A 79 -2.35 7.06 -3.78
CA PHE A 79 -1.83 8.00 -2.78
C PHE A 79 -2.88 9.03 -2.33
N GLY A 80 -2.45 10.14 -1.69
CA GLY A 80 -3.30 11.30 -1.42
C GLY A 80 -3.73 11.49 0.04
N GLY A 81 -3.13 10.78 1.00
CA GLY A 81 -3.35 11.01 2.43
C GLY A 81 -4.76 10.67 2.93
N SER A 82 -5.53 9.89 2.20
CA SER A 82 -6.97 9.60 2.40
C SER A 82 -7.89 10.81 2.18
N VAL A 83 -7.39 11.93 1.67
CA VAL A 83 -8.18 13.16 1.48
C VAL A 83 -8.22 13.63 0.02
N ALA A 84 -7.30 13.17 -0.81
CA ALA A 84 -7.14 13.55 -2.21
C ALA A 84 -6.65 12.39 -3.07
N ALA A 85 -6.39 12.64 -4.36
CA ALA A 85 -6.11 11.67 -5.40
C ALA A 85 -7.29 10.75 -5.71
N SER A 86 -7.15 9.99 -6.79
CA SER A 86 -8.22 9.16 -7.34
C SER A 86 -7.64 7.98 -8.12
N ILE A 87 -8.51 7.09 -8.60
CA ILE A 87 -8.17 6.07 -9.59
C ILE A 87 -7.46 6.72 -10.79
N SER A 88 -7.98 7.86 -11.28
CA SER A 88 -7.46 8.55 -12.45
C SER A 88 -6.02 9.03 -12.27
N SER A 89 -5.69 9.57 -11.09
CA SER A 89 -4.35 10.09 -10.81
C SER A 89 -3.29 9.01 -10.68
N ASP A 90 -3.67 7.75 -10.41
CA ASP A 90 -2.70 6.67 -10.13
C ASP A 90 -2.77 5.49 -11.12
N ARG A 91 -3.77 5.44 -12.03
CA ARG A 91 -3.99 4.33 -12.97
C ARG A 91 -2.76 4.00 -13.84
N LYS A 92 -2.01 5.03 -14.27
CA LYS A 92 -0.81 4.83 -15.10
C LYS A 92 0.31 4.16 -14.30
N ALA A 93 0.54 4.60 -13.06
CA ALA A 93 1.50 3.97 -12.18
C ALA A 93 1.10 2.51 -11.88
N ALA A 94 -0.19 2.27 -11.62
CA ALA A 94 -0.73 0.92 -11.46
C ALA A 94 -0.51 0.07 -12.71
N GLY A 95 -0.64 0.65 -13.91
CA GLY A 95 -0.40 -0.04 -15.19
C GLY A 95 1.05 -0.48 -15.37
N HIS A 96 2.00 0.39 -15.06
CA HIS A 96 3.43 0.01 -15.10
C HIS A 96 3.76 -1.07 -14.06
N ILE A 97 3.15 -1.00 -12.87
CA ILE A 97 3.33 -2.03 -11.82
C ILE A 97 2.71 -3.35 -12.26
N ALA A 98 1.50 -3.33 -12.82
CA ALA A 98 0.80 -4.50 -13.32
C ALA A 98 1.60 -5.24 -14.40
N LYS A 99 2.14 -4.50 -15.40
CA LYS A 99 3.04 -5.05 -16.43
C LYS A 99 4.28 -5.69 -15.81
N ALA A 100 4.95 -5.00 -14.92
CA ALA A 100 6.15 -5.51 -14.27
C ALA A 100 5.88 -6.76 -13.40
N ALA A 101 4.68 -6.89 -12.87
CA ALA A 101 4.25 -8.03 -12.07
C ALA A 101 3.69 -9.19 -12.92
N GLY A 102 3.40 -8.97 -14.21
CA GLY A 102 2.71 -9.94 -15.06
C GLY A 102 1.33 -10.31 -14.53
N ALA A 103 0.60 -9.36 -13.95
CA ALA A 103 -0.68 -9.57 -13.29
C ALA A 103 -1.68 -8.47 -13.66
N ARG A 104 -2.98 -8.76 -13.58
CA ARG A 104 -4.01 -7.72 -13.63
C ARG A 104 -3.96 -6.88 -12.35
N SER A 105 -4.31 -5.60 -12.43
CA SER A 105 -4.41 -4.76 -11.24
C SER A 105 -5.80 -4.16 -11.10
N LEU A 106 -6.38 -4.28 -9.91
CA LEU A 106 -7.61 -3.60 -9.52
C LEU A 106 -7.24 -2.36 -8.73
N VAL A 107 -7.39 -1.18 -9.34
CA VAL A 107 -7.18 0.11 -8.68
C VAL A 107 -8.45 0.47 -7.93
N VAL A 108 -8.35 0.59 -6.61
CA VAL A 108 -9.51 0.78 -5.73
C VAL A 108 -9.76 2.26 -5.49
N GLY A 109 -10.98 2.72 -5.83
CA GLY A 109 -11.47 4.06 -5.53
C GLY A 109 -12.07 4.14 -4.13
N PHE A 110 -11.25 3.97 -3.11
CA PHE A 110 -11.71 4.00 -1.72
C PHE A 110 -12.22 5.40 -1.32
N ARG A 111 -13.19 5.43 -0.43
CA ARG A 111 -13.82 6.66 0.09
C ARG A 111 -12.79 7.56 0.78
N LEU A 112 -12.94 8.87 0.60
CA LEU A 112 -12.01 9.87 1.12
C LEU A 112 -12.56 10.60 2.34
N ALA A 113 -11.67 11.02 3.22
CA ALA A 113 -11.94 11.96 4.29
C ALA A 113 -11.94 13.40 3.72
N PRO A 114 -12.62 14.35 4.38
CA PRO A 114 -13.35 14.23 5.62
C PRO A 114 -14.75 13.63 5.49
N GLU A 115 -15.28 13.48 4.27
CA GLU A 115 -16.63 12.99 4.00
C GLU A 115 -16.83 11.58 4.60
N HIS A 116 -15.79 10.74 4.50
CA HIS A 116 -15.78 9.40 5.03
C HIS A 116 -14.50 9.17 5.87
N PRO A 117 -14.54 9.47 7.17
CA PRO A 117 -13.37 9.30 8.03
C PRO A 117 -13.01 7.83 8.21
N HIS A 118 -11.80 7.58 8.77
CA HIS A 118 -11.41 6.23 9.17
C HIS A 118 -12.51 5.57 10.03
N PRO A 119 -12.87 4.29 9.77
CA PRO A 119 -12.14 3.29 9.00
C PRO A 119 -12.60 3.08 7.55
N ALA A 120 -13.35 4.01 6.93
CA ALA A 120 -13.96 3.81 5.62
C ALA A 120 -12.95 3.28 4.55
N GLN A 121 -11.73 3.79 4.53
CA GLN A 121 -10.70 3.43 3.56
C GLN A 121 -10.28 1.96 3.64
N ILE A 122 -10.10 1.47 4.86
CA ILE A 122 -9.72 0.07 5.07
C ILE A 122 -10.92 -0.87 4.94
N ASP A 123 -12.14 -0.39 5.18
CA ASP A 123 -13.36 -1.15 4.93
C ASP A 123 -13.54 -1.37 3.42
N ASP A 124 -13.33 -0.33 2.61
CA ASP A 124 -13.38 -0.42 1.14
C ASP A 124 -12.28 -1.33 0.58
N ALA A 125 -11.08 -1.25 1.15
CA ALA A 125 -9.99 -2.16 0.78
C ALA A 125 -10.35 -3.63 1.05
N GLU A 126 -10.98 -3.92 2.18
CA GLU A 126 -11.45 -5.27 2.51
C GLU A 126 -12.59 -5.72 1.59
N THR A 127 -13.54 -4.83 1.29
CA THR A 127 -14.63 -5.10 0.36
C THR A 127 -14.09 -5.47 -1.02
N ALA A 128 -13.19 -4.67 -1.58
CA ALA A 128 -12.56 -4.96 -2.87
C ALA A 128 -11.77 -6.27 -2.88
N TYR A 129 -11.10 -6.61 -1.77
CA TYR A 129 -10.43 -7.90 -1.63
C TYR A 129 -11.42 -9.07 -1.65
N ARG A 130 -12.52 -8.98 -0.89
CA ARG A 130 -13.57 -10.02 -0.87
C ARG A 130 -14.24 -10.16 -2.23
N TRP A 131 -14.43 -9.05 -2.93
CA TRP A 131 -14.92 -9.07 -4.29
C TRP A 131 -13.99 -9.85 -5.23
N LEU A 132 -12.66 -9.67 -5.15
CA LEU A 132 -11.71 -10.48 -5.92
C LEU A 132 -11.84 -11.98 -5.61
N LEU A 133 -12.03 -12.35 -4.35
CA LEU A 133 -12.27 -13.75 -3.99
C LEU A 133 -13.57 -14.28 -4.62
N ALA A 134 -14.62 -13.47 -4.64
CA ALA A 134 -15.90 -13.83 -5.28
C ALA A 134 -15.78 -13.95 -6.81
N GLN A 135 -14.82 -13.24 -7.45
CA GLN A 135 -14.49 -13.42 -8.86
C GLN A 135 -13.65 -14.68 -9.14
N GLY A 136 -13.31 -15.46 -8.11
CA GLY A 136 -12.57 -16.70 -8.24
C GLY A 136 -11.06 -16.60 -8.05
N TYR A 137 -10.52 -15.43 -7.71
CA TYR A 137 -9.09 -15.31 -7.39
C TYR A 137 -8.78 -16.00 -6.08
N GLU A 138 -7.73 -16.82 -6.08
CA GLU A 138 -7.26 -17.43 -4.84
C GLU A 138 -6.43 -16.44 -4.00
N PRO A 139 -6.56 -16.46 -2.66
CA PRO A 139 -5.80 -15.54 -1.79
C PRO A 139 -4.30 -15.48 -2.05
N ARG A 140 -3.68 -16.63 -2.35
CA ARG A 140 -2.25 -16.73 -2.65
C ARG A 140 -1.83 -16.02 -3.95
N ASN A 141 -2.78 -15.80 -4.85
CA ASN A 141 -2.58 -15.16 -6.16
C ASN A 141 -2.94 -13.67 -6.13
N ILE A 142 -3.37 -13.15 -4.99
CA ILE A 142 -3.67 -11.73 -4.81
C ILE A 142 -2.49 -11.08 -4.08
N GLY A 143 -1.91 -10.05 -4.69
CA GLY A 143 -0.97 -9.15 -4.04
C GLY A 143 -1.64 -7.83 -3.69
N SER A 144 -1.11 -7.08 -2.73
CA SER A 144 -1.53 -5.71 -2.46
C SER A 144 -0.36 -4.74 -2.65
N THR A 145 -0.62 -3.60 -3.27
CA THR A 145 0.38 -2.58 -3.58
C THR A 145 -0.19 -1.18 -3.44
N GLY A 146 0.67 -0.22 -3.24
CA GLY A 146 0.30 1.18 -3.15
C GLY A 146 1.45 2.02 -2.64
N HIS A 147 1.30 3.33 -2.71
CA HIS A 147 2.32 4.25 -2.18
C HIS A 147 1.70 5.30 -1.27
N SER A 148 2.48 5.86 -0.35
CA SER A 148 2.00 6.76 0.70
C SER A 148 0.89 6.09 1.53
N ILE A 149 -0.31 6.69 1.63
CA ILE A 149 -1.46 6.09 2.32
C ILE A 149 -1.89 4.76 1.68
N GLY A 150 -1.82 4.65 0.34
CA GLY A 150 -2.08 3.40 -0.36
C GLY A 150 -1.14 2.28 0.07
N GLY A 151 0.13 2.59 0.31
CA GLY A 151 1.09 1.66 0.89
C GLY A 151 0.72 1.25 2.33
N THR A 152 0.13 2.15 3.10
CA THR A 152 -0.41 1.82 4.43
C THR A 152 -1.58 0.86 4.32
N LEU A 153 -2.53 1.11 3.40
CA LEU A 153 -3.66 0.19 3.16
C LEU A 153 -3.19 -1.18 2.68
N ALA A 154 -2.20 -1.23 1.77
CA ALA A 154 -1.62 -2.47 1.26
C ALA A 154 -1.02 -3.35 2.36
N VAL A 155 -0.51 -2.77 3.44
CA VAL A 155 0.01 -3.51 4.60
C VAL A 155 -1.08 -3.74 5.66
N ALA A 156 -1.96 -2.76 5.88
CA ALA A 156 -2.99 -2.85 6.91
C ALA A 156 -4.05 -3.91 6.58
N LEU A 157 -4.40 -4.07 5.29
CA LEU A 157 -5.39 -5.06 4.86
C LEU A 157 -5.04 -6.49 5.30
N PRO A 158 -3.87 -7.07 4.95
CA PRO A 158 -3.53 -8.42 5.41
C PRO A 158 -3.44 -8.53 6.93
N LEU A 159 -2.97 -7.50 7.63
CA LEU A 159 -2.93 -7.49 9.09
C LEU A 159 -4.35 -7.52 9.70
N ARG A 160 -5.29 -6.77 9.09
CA ARG A 160 -6.70 -6.76 9.52
C ARG A 160 -7.37 -8.13 9.30
N LEU A 161 -7.11 -8.77 8.15
CA LEU A 161 -7.62 -10.10 7.85
C LEU A 161 -7.09 -11.16 8.84
N LEU A 162 -5.78 -11.12 9.12
CA LEU A 162 -5.17 -11.99 10.14
C LEU A 162 -5.76 -11.76 11.54
N ALA A 163 -6.00 -10.52 11.92
CA ALA A 163 -6.63 -10.20 13.22
C ALA A 163 -8.06 -10.73 13.34
N LYS A 164 -8.76 -10.92 12.21
CA LYS A 164 -10.08 -11.55 12.15
C LYS A 164 -10.02 -13.08 12.13
N GLY A 165 -8.82 -13.68 12.17
CA GLY A 165 -8.63 -15.13 12.11
C GLY A 165 -8.78 -15.72 10.70
N GLU A 166 -8.68 -14.90 9.67
CA GLU A 166 -8.75 -15.35 8.29
C GLU A 166 -7.44 -16.00 7.85
N ALA A 167 -7.53 -17.24 7.35
CA ALA A 167 -6.38 -18.09 7.10
C ALA A 167 -5.53 -17.68 5.88
N ALA A 168 -6.04 -16.85 4.99
CA ALA A 168 -5.41 -16.56 3.71
C ALA A 168 -5.48 -15.07 3.35
N PRO A 169 -4.65 -14.21 3.98
CA PRO A 169 -4.49 -12.82 3.54
C PRO A 169 -3.84 -12.78 2.15
N PRO A 170 -3.84 -11.61 1.47
CA PRO A 170 -3.15 -11.43 0.19
C PRO A 170 -1.73 -11.99 0.24
N GLY A 171 -1.32 -12.75 -0.79
CA GLY A 171 -0.07 -13.49 -0.78
C GLY A 171 1.20 -12.63 -0.68
N ARG A 172 1.16 -11.38 -1.16
CA ARG A 172 2.27 -10.41 -1.10
C ARG A 172 1.74 -9.00 -0.93
N SER A 173 2.42 -8.23 -0.09
CA SER A 173 2.14 -6.80 0.09
C SER A 173 3.39 -5.98 -0.20
N SER A 174 3.25 -4.93 -0.98
CA SER A 174 4.32 -3.98 -1.27
C SER A 174 3.84 -2.56 -1.04
N ALA A 175 4.61 -1.82 -0.27
CA ALA A 175 4.36 -0.42 0.01
C ALA A 175 5.57 0.42 -0.40
N SER A 176 5.34 1.45 -1.20
CA SER A 176 6.36 2.45 -1.55
C SER A 176 6.09 3.74 -0.80
N ARG A 177 7.09 4.19 -0.05
CA ARG A 177 7.09 5.52 0.57
C ARG A 177 8.04 6.41 -0.22
N ARG A 178 7.52 7.41 -0.91
CA ARG A 178 8.33 8.55 -1.36
C ARG A 178 8.04 9.73 -0.44
N GLY A 179 8.92 9.93 0.53
CA GLY A 179 9.00 11.18 1.27
C GLY A 179 10.23 11.97 0.78
N PRO A 180 10.31 13.30 1.00
CA PRO A 180 11.52 14.04 0.72
C PRO A 180 12.66 13.38 1.50
N THR A 181 13.68 12.91 0.80
CA THR A 181 14.91 12.40 1.39
C THR A 181 15.66 13.57 2.02
N SER A 182 15.41 13.82 3.28
CA SER A 182 16.38 14.56 4.09
C SER A 182 17.63 13.69 4.20
N PRO A 183 18.85 14.20 3.93
CA PRO A 183 20.08 13.39 3.87
C PRO A 183 20.57 12.83 5.20
N SER A 184 19.81 12.90 6.26
CA SER A 184 20.26 12.54 7.59
C SER A 184 19.34 11.59 8.33
N ALA A 185 19.18 10.36 7.84
CA ALA A 185 18.81 9.20 8.68
C ALA A 185 18.93 7.88 7.92
N THR A 186 20.11 7.54 7.45
CA THR A 186 20.42 6.15 7.10
C THR A 186 20.59 5.37 8.40
N ARG A 187 19.49 5.04 9.07
CA ARG A 187 19.54 4.01 10.11
C ARG A 187 19.63 2.66 9.39
N ARG A 188 20.86 2.15 9.37
CA ARG A 188 21.17 0.78 8.96
C ARG A 188 20.44 -0.19 9.87
N TRP A 189 19.40 -0.85 9.36
CA TRP A 189 18.81 -1.99 10.03
C TRP A 189 19.80 -3.17 9.91
N THR A 190 20.61 -3.36 10.94
CA THR A 190 21.40 -4.58 11.07
C THR A 190 20.45 -5.69 11.56
N ARG A 191 20.26 -6.69 10.71
CA ARG A 191 19.54 -7.91 11.05
C ARG A 191 20.40 -8.70 12.04
N THR A 192 20.16 -8.55 13.32
CA THR A 192 20.76 -9.43 14.35
C THR A 192 20.10 -10.80 14.19
N ARG A 193 20.84 -11.75 13.62
CA ARG A 193 20.47 -13.16 13.68
C ARG A 193 20.71 -13.63 15.10
N ASN A 194 19.67 -13.71 15.91
CA ASN A 194 19.71 -14.51 17.12
C ASN A 194 19.58 -15.98 16.72
N SER A 195 20.72 -16.63 16.55
CA SER A 195 20.78 -18.08 16.44
C SER A 195 20.71 -18.68 17.85
N THR A 196 19.50 -18.90 18.34
CA THR A 196 19.32 -19.82 19.47
C THR A 196 19.37 -21.23 18.91
N ARG A 197 20.53 -21.87 19.05
CA ARG A 197 20.73 -23.27 18.74
C ARG A 197 20.08 -24.07 19.87
N CYS A 198 18.89 -24.63 19.64
CA CYS A 198 18.38 -25.70 20.52
C CYS A 198 19.16 -26.98 20.25
N SER A 199 20.01 -27.37 21.18
CA SER A 199 20.62 -28.69 21.19
C SER A 199 19.59 -29.71 21.67
N ALA A 200 19.30 -30.70 20.83
CA ALA A 200 18.48 -31.84 21.19
C ALA A 200 19.29 -32.74 22.13
N GLY A 201 18.87 -32.78 23.37
CA GLY A 201 19.33 -33.82 24.34
C GLY A 201 18.26 -34.89 24.43
N THR A 202 18.65 -36.12 24.09
CA THR A 202 17.85 -37.34 24.30
C THR A 202 17.90 -37.73 25.77
N SER A 203 16.76 -37.75 26.48
CA SER A 203 16.48 -38.70 27.54
C SER A 203 15.01 -38.61 27.99
N SER A 204 14.53 -39.78 28.32
CA SER A 204 13.18 -40.24 28.66
C SER A 204 12.51 -39.53 29.86
N SER A 205 11.18 -39.53 29.81
CA SER A 205 10.19 -39.56 30.88
C SER A 205 9.78 -38.26 31.58
N SER A 206 8.44 -38.12 31.66
CA SER A 206 7.66 -37.38 32.64
C SER A 206 7.28 -35.94 32.31
N SER A 207 5.97 -35.77 32.04
CA SER A 207 5.10 -34.62 32.14
C SER A 207 5.63 -33.38 32.89
N GLU A 208 5.97 -32.31 32.16
CA GLU A 208 5.94 -30.93 32.68
C GLU A 208 5.60 -29.94 31.59
N ARG A 209 4.58 -29.12 31.87
CA ARG A 209 4.10 -28.07 30.99
C ARG A 209 5.10 -26.90 30.96
N LEU A 210 5.74 -26.68 29.84
CA LEU A 210 6.57 -25.49 29.61
C LEU A 210 5.68 -24.29 29.25
N GLY A 211 5.50 -23.39 30.21
CA GLY A 211 4.94 -22.06 29.99
C GLY A 211 5.95 -21.15 29.30
N CYS A 212 5.69 -20.75 28.07
CA CYS A 212 6.38 -19.63 27.44
C CYS A 212 5.94 -18.32 28.08
N ARG A 213 6.83 -17.66 28.84
CA ARG A 213 6.64 -16.29 29.31
C ARG A 213 6.88 -15.33 28.17
N THR A 214 5.86 -14.53 27.83
CA THR A 214 6.00 -13.35 26.96
C THR A 214 6.72 -12.23 27.72
N PRO A 215 7.70 -11.53 27.12
CA PRO A 215 8.32 -10.37 27.75
C PRO A 215 7.34 -9.21 27.82
N ALA A 216 7.20 -8.61 29.01
CA ALA A 216 6.41 -7.42 29.22
C ALA A 216 7.08 -6.19 28.56
N TRP A 217 6.33 -5.45 27.79
CA TRP A 217 6.73 -4.15 27.26
C TRP A 217 6.61 -3.10 28.38
N THR A 218 7.73 -2.51 28.79
CA THR A 218 7.74 -1.30 29.63
C THR A 218 7.91 -0.08 28.72
N SER A 219 6.95 0.83 28.75
CA SER A 219 7.03 2.13 28.08
C SER A 219 8.01 3.05 28.82
N PRO A 220 8.86 3.81 28.13
CA PRO A 220 9.68 4.83 28.79
C PRO A 220 8.83 6.04 29.16
N THR A 221 8.95 6.50 30.41
CA THR A 221 8.39 7.75 30.92
C THR A 221 9.05 8.97 30.28
N PRO A 222 8.32 10.05 29.95
CA PRO A 222 8.93 11.27 29.45
C PRO A 222 9.63 12.02 30.58
N THR A 223 10.91 12.31 30.38
CA THR A 223 11.67 13.24 31.22
C THR A 223 11.28 14.66 30.89
N SER A 224 10.75 15.37 31.89
CA SER A 224 10.54 16.82 31.85
C SER A 224 11.90 17.54 31.85
N ALA A 225 12.15 18.34 30.83
CA ALA A 225 13.26 19.31 30.81
C ALA A 225 12.74 20.64 31.36
N SER A 226 13.44 21.13 32.37
CA SER A 226 13.36 22.49 32.91
C SER A 226 14.03 23.48 31.96
#